data_ad6127fb74a4687ebbe74cf3a014bae6
#
_entry.id   ad6127fb74a4687ebbe74cf3a014bae6
#
_cell.length_a   1.000
_cell.length_b   1.000
_cell.length_c   1.000
_cell.angle_alpha   90.00
_cell.angle_beta   90.00
_cell.angle_gamma   90.00
#
_symmetry.space_group_name_H-M   'P 1'
#
loop_
_entity.id
_entity.type
_entity.pdbx_description
1 polymer ?
#
loop_
_entity_poly.entity_id
_entity_poly.type
_entity_poly.pdbx_seq_one_letter_code
_entity_poly.pdbx_strand_id
1 'polypeptide(L)'
;MMNHERKPYIEFQHVSKAFGEKVVLDDVSFDVLPAETVCIMGRSGVGKSVALHHIMGFLKPDAGRIWVAGEDITDYSEDALERIRKKVTMVFQNGALFDSLTVGENVAFPLRERRDLNEEQIYQIIDGLLEMVGVGQYRDQLPSDLSTGMKRSVAIARALAAQPEAILYDEPTTMVDPLMGHRLGDLIKKLKHQLSLTSVVVTHDVALAKKLADRLVFLHEGRVVFFGTVQEMERSEIEIVQQFLLLDSERLLDLAKEPPAANL
;
A
#
# COMPACT_ATOMS: atom_id res chain seq x y z
N MET A 1 15.66 -23.63 22.24
CA MET A 1 14.53 -23.35 21.34
C MET A 1 15.13 -22.75 20.08
N MET A 2 15.11 -23.47 18.96
CA MET A 2 15.65 -22.97 17.70
C MET A 2 14.78 -21.78 17.26
N ASN A 3 15.39 -20.61 17.19
CA ASN A 3 14.81 -19.41 16.61
C ASN A 3 14.68 -19.70 15.10
N HIS A 4 13.50 -20.14 14.64
CA HIS A 4 13.22 -20.22 13.22
C HIS A 4 13.14 -18.76 12.74
N GLU A 5 14.23 -18.25 12.20
CA GLU A 5 14.22 -16.98 11.47
C GLU A 5 13.11 -17.06 10.43
N ARG A 6 12.04 -16.29 10.65
CA ARG A 6 10.93 -16.20 9.70
C ARG A 6 11.51 -15.60 8.42
N LYS A 7 11.47 -16.36 7.33
CA LYS A 7 11.92 -15.87 6.02
C LYS A 7 11.06 -14.66 5.63
N PRO A 8 11.67 -13.58 5.15
CA PRO A 8 10.94 -12.44 4.63
C PRO A 8 9.98 -12.85 3.51
N TYR A 9 8.83 -12.19 3.44
CA TYR A 9 7.90 -12.30 2.31
C TYR A 9 8.32 -11.38 1.16
N ILE A 10 8.81 -10.18 1.50
CA ILE A 10 9.44 -9.24 0.57
C ILE A 10 10.81 -8.87 1.14
N GLU A 11 11.83 -8.83 0.28
CA GLU A 11 13.17 -8.42 0.70
C GLU A 11 13.87 -7.62 -0.41
N PHE A 12 14.42 -6.48 -0.04
CA PHE A 12 15.30 -5.66 -0.84
C PHE A 12 16.73 -5.84 -0.35
N GLN A 13 17.63 -6.22 -1.25
CA GLN A 13 19.04 -6.43 -0.95
C GLN A 13 19.88 -5.49 -1.82
N HIS A 14 20.37 -4.39 -1.25
CA HIS A 14 21.25 -3.42 -1.90
C HIS A 14 20.70 -2.87 -3.23
N VAL A 15 19.38 -2.57 -3.25
CA VAL A 15 18.68 -2.16 -4.48
C VAL A 15 18.99 -0.73 -4.83
N SER A 16 19.47 -0.51 -6.05
CA SER A 16 19.70 0.80 -6.62
C SER A 16 18.91 0.98 -7.92
N LYS A 17 18.40 2.21 -8.15
CA LYS A 17 17.67 2.58 -9.37
C LYS A 17 17.90 4.04 -9.74
N ALA A 18 18.26 4.27 -11.01
CA ALA A 18 18.37 5.59 -11.60
C ALA A 18 17.46 5.73 -12.82
N PHE A 19 17.06 6.95 -13.12
CA PHE A 19 16.36 7.35 -14.33
C PHE A 19 17.18 8.46 -15.01
N GLY A 20 17.92 8.09 -16.05
CA GLY A 20 18.97 8.95 -16.62
C GLY A 20 20.04 9.24 -15.57
N GLU A 21 20.34 10.50 -15.32
CA GLU A 21 21.34 10.92 -14.32
C GLU A 21 20.79 10.96 -12.87
N LYS A 22 19.48 10.85 -12.71
CA LYS A 22 18.85 10.96 -11.39
C LYS A 22 18.81 9.61 -10.70
N VAL A 23 19.62 9.43 -9.65
CA VAL A 23 19.52 8.31 -8.72
C VAL A 23 18.26 8.50 -7.86
N VAL A 24 17.39 7.48 -7.81
CA VAL A 24 16.11 7.50 -7.07
C VAL A 24 16.13 6.53 -5.91
N LEU A 25 16.75 5.35 -6.07
CA LEU A 25 17.08 4.44 -4.97
C LEU A 25 18.58 4.22 -5.00
N ASP A 26 19.23 4.28 -3.84
CA ASP A 26 20.66 4.16 -3.67
C ASP A 26 20.96 3.23 -2.49
N ASP A 27 21.33 1.99 -2.80
CA ASP A 27 21.70 0.96 -1.82
C ASP A 27 20.59 0.65 -0.78
N VAL A 28 19.34 0.54 -1.25
CA VAL A 28 18.17 0.33 -0.40
C VAL A 28 18.08 -1.13 0.02
N SER A 29 18.03 -1.37 1.34
CA SER A 29 17.86 -2.69 1.94
C SER A 29 16.82 -2.64 3.06
N PHE A 30 15.80 -3.50 3.00
CA PHE A 30 14.80 -3.74 4.04
C PHE A 30 14.07 -5.05 3.76
N ASP A 31 13.33 -5.54 4.75
CA ASP A 31 12.52 -6.75 4.63
C ASP A 31 11.11 -6.55 5.18
N VAL A 32 10.17 -7.39 4.74
CA VAL A 32 8.79 -7.47 5.23
C VAL A 32 8.47 -8.92 5.55
N LEU A 33 8.10 -9.21 6.79
CA LEU A 33 7.74 -10.56 7.22
C LEU A 33 6.30 -10.91 6.79
N PRO A 34 5.96 -12.21 6.70
CA PRO A 34 4.57 -12.62 6.47
C PRO A 34 3.62 -12.06 7.54
N ALA A 35 2.46 -11.56 7.08
CA ALA A 35 1.43 -10.90 7.91
C ALA A 35 1.89 -9.63 8.63
N GLU A 36 3.01 -9.05 8.23
CA GLU A 36 3.51 -7.78 8.72
C GLU A 36 3.03 -6.62 7.84
N THR A 37 2.87 -5.44 8.44
CA THR A 37 2.74 -4.17 7.74
C THR A 37 4.01 -3.36 7.90
N VAL A 38 4.69 -3.09 6.79
CA VAL A 38 5.79 -2.13 6.73
C VAL A 38 5.30 -0.86 6.03
N CYS A 39 5.46 0.29 6.69
CA CYS A 39 5.20 1.59 6.07
C CYS A 39 6.51 2.19 5.54
N ILE A 40 6.53 2.57 4.26
CA ILE A 40 7.64 3.30 3.65
C ILE A 40 7.29 4.79 3.68
N MET A 41 8.06 5.55 4.45
CA MET A 41 7.86 6.98 4.66
C MET A 41 8.98 7.82 4.04
N GLY A 42 8.74 9.12 3.91
CA GLY A 42 9.68 10.09 3.38
C GLY A 42 8.98 11.17 2.57
N ARG A 43 9.70 12.22 2.18
CA ARG A 43 9.16 13.33 1.38
C ARG A 43 8.67 12.87 0.01
N SER A 44 7.83 13.69 -0.64
CA SER A 44 7.41 13.42 -2.02
C SER A 44 8.63 13.34 -2.96
N GLY A 45 8.61 12.37 -3.89
CA GLY A 45 9.65 12.21 -4.90
C GLY A 45 10.94 11.49 -4.45
N VAL A 46 11.03 10.98 -3.20
CA VAL A 46 12.23 10.28 -2.69
C VAL A 46 12.34 8.80 -3.13
N GLY A 47 11.42 8.29 -3.95
CA GLY A 47 11.50 6.91 -4.45
C GLY A 47 10.50 5.92 -3.82
N LYS A 48 9.58 6.34 -2.93
CA LYS A 48 8.63 5.44 -2.26
C LYS A 48 7.80 4.57 -3.22
N SER A 49 7.10 5.18 -4.17
CA SER A 49 6.30 4.43 -5.18
C SER A 49 7.18 3.62 -6.13
N VAL A 50 8.43 4.06 -6.35
CA VAL A 50 9.42 3.31 -7.12
C VAL A 50 9.73 1.97 -6.43
N ALA A 51 9.83 1.93 -5.09
CA ALA A 51 9.99 0.68 -4.35
C ALA A 51 8.79 -0.26 -4.56
N LEU A 52 7.53 0.25 -4.53
CA LEU A 52 6.35 -0.59 -4.84
C LEU A 52 6.38 -1.15 -6.25
N HIS A 53 6.80 -0.33 -7.24
CA HIS A 53 6.92 -0.78 -8.62
C HIS A 53 7.95 -1.88 -8.81
N HIS A 54 9.01 -1.89 -8.01
CA HIS A 54 9.99 -2.98 -7.99
C HIS A 54 9.39 -4.28 -7.42
N ILE A 55 8.59 -4.21 -6.33
CA ILE A 55 7.91 -5.39 -5.76
C ILE A 55 6.95 -6.02 -6.78
N MET A 56 6.26 -5.19 -7.58
CA MET A 56 5.37 -5.64 -8.66
C MET A 56 6.10 -6.11 -9.93
N GLY A 57 7.42 -5.91 -10.00
CA GLY A 57 8.22 -6.18 -11.19
C GLY A 57 7.90 -5.24 -12.37
N PHE A 58 7.26 -4.09 -12.13
CA PHE A 58 7.06 -3.05 -13.15
C PHE A 58 8.36 -2.33 -13.50
N LEU A 59 9.33 -2.37 -12.58
CA LEU A 59 10.67 -1.83 -12.75
C LEU A 59 11.70 -2.88 -12.36
N LYS A 60 12.78 -2.97 -13.16
CA LYS A 60 13.97 -3.74 -12.78
C LYS A 60 14.98 -2.82 -12.07
N PRO A 61 15.62 -3.28 -11.00
CA PRO A 61 16.71 -2.53 -10.37
C PRO A 61 17.93 -2.50 -11.30
N ASP A 62 18.78 -1.48 -11.13
CA ASP A 62 20.05 -1.36 -11.83
C ASP A 62 21.16 -2.12 -11.08
N ALA A 63 20.98 -2.31 -9.76
CA ALA A 63 21.83 -3.14 -8.91
C ALA A 63 21.01 -3.70 -7.73
N GLY A 64 21.51 -4.76 -7.10
CA GLY A 64 20.87 -5.42 -5.97
C GLY A 64 19.89 -6.50 -6.39
N ARG A 65 19.11 -7.00 -5.42
CA ARG A 65 18.13 -8.09 -5.63
C ARG A 65 16.82 -7.80 -4.92
N ILE A 66 15.74 -8.35 -5.46
CA ILE A 66 14.38 -8.24 -4.90
C ILE A 66 13.77 -9.63 -4.81
N TRP A 67 13.38 -9.98 -3.61
CA TRP A 67 12.69 -11.23 -3.32
C TRP A 67 11.23 -10.95 -2.99
N VAL A 68 10.32 -11.74 -3.55
CA VAL A 68 8.88 -11.66 -3.26
C VAL A 68 8.31 -13.07 -3.17
N ALA A 69 7.58 -13.36 -2.11
CA ALA A 69 6.99 -14.68 -1.84
C ALA A 69 8.03 -15.84 -1.89
N GLY A 70 9.27 -15.55 -1.46
CA GLY A 70 10.38 -16.51 -1.44
C GLY A 70 11.09 -16.72 -2.77
N GLU A 71 10.75 -15.95 -3.82
CA GLU A 71 11.33 -16.04 -5.16
C GLU A 71 12.14 -14.76 -5.46
N ASP A 72 13.37 -14.91 -6.01
CA ASP A 72 14.17 -13.79 -6.54
C ASP A 72 13.57 -13.37 -7.88
N ILE A 73 12.88 -12.21 -7.88
CA ILE A 73 12.15 -11.71 -9.05
C ILE A 73 12.96 -10.72 -9.90
N THR A 74 14.21 -10.45 -9.51
CA THR A 74 15.05 -9.38 -10.07
C THR A 74 15.12 -9.40 -11.60
N ASP A 75 15.27 -10.60 -12.17
CA ASP A 75 15.41 -10.79 -13.61
C ASP A 75 14.24 -11.54 -14.26
N TYR A 76 13.10 -11.63 -13.58
CA TYR A 76 11.94 -12.35 -14.10
C TYR A 76 11.43 -11.75 -15.41
N SER A 77 10.98 -12.64 -16.31
CA SER A 77 10.20 -12.27 -17.50
C SER A 77 8.76 -11.88 -17.11
N GLU A 78 8.03 -11.22 -18.01
CA GLU A 78 6.61 -10.89 -17.79
C GLU A 78 5.75 -12.11 -17.44
N ASP A 79 5.96 -13.25 -18.11
CA ASP A 79 5.24 -14.50 -17.82
C ASP A 79 5.52 -15.03 -16.41
N ALA A 80 6.75 -14.88 -15.92
CA ALA A 80 7.11 -15.26 -14.56
C ALA A 80 6.51 -14.29 -13.52
N LEU A 81 6.49 -12.98 -13.83
CA LEU A 81 5.91 -11.95 -12.97
C LEU A 81 4.39 -12.06 -12.84
N GLU A 82 3.68 -12.62 -13.84
CA GLU A 82 2.24 -12.86 -13.72
C GLU A 82 1.89 -13.71 -12.49
N ARG A 83 2.71 -14.74 -12.19
CA ARG A 83 2.52 -15.58 -10.99
C ARG A 83 2.70 -14.81 -9.70
N ILE A 84 3.66 -13.87 -9.67
CA ILE A 84 3.89 -13.00 -8.52
C ILE A 84 2.72 -12.03 -8.35
N ARG A 85 2.22 -11.43 -9.45
CA ARG A 85 1.08 -10.48 -9.43
C ARG A 85 -0.25 -11.14 -9.04
N LYS A 86 -0.35 -12.46 -9.09
CA LYS A 86 -1.48 -13.21 -8.49
C LYS A 86 -1.39 -13.29 -6.97
N LYS A 87 -0.17 -13.26 -6.39
CA LYS A 87 0.07 -13.31 -4.95
C LYS A 87 0.12 -11.90 -4.32
N VAL A 88 0.53 -10.90 -5.08
CA VAL A 88 0.71 -9.51 -4.61
C VAL A 88 -0.11 -8.58 -5.48
N THR A 89 -1.00 -7.82 -4.86
CA THR A 89 -1.83 -6.82 -5.56
C THR A 89 -1.48 -5.40 -5.10
N MET A 90 -1.81 -4.41 -5.93
CA MET A 90 -1.51 -3.02 -5.66
C MET A 90 -2.76 -2.14 -5.71
N VAL A 91 -2.93 -1.30 -4.69
CA VAL A 91 -3.91 -0.22 -4.63
C VAL A 91 -3.19 1.08 -4.96
N PHE A 92 -3.45 1.61 -6.16
CA PHE A 92 -2.82 2.83 -6.67
C PHE A 92 -3.39 4.10 -6.02
N GLN A 93 -2.59 5.16 -6.03
CA GLN A 93 -2.94 6.47 -5.46
C GLN A 93 -4.24 7.08 -6.03
N ASN A 94 -4.61 6.83 -7.27
CA ASN A 94 -5.87 7.27 -7.88
C ASN A 94 -6.98 6.21 -7.85
N GLY A 95 -6.72 5.03 -7.25
CA GLY A 95 -7.60 3.86 -7.23
C GLY A 95 -7.58 3.06 -8.54
N ALA A 96 -7.20 3.65 -9.67
CA ALA A 96 -7.11 3.03 -10.98
C ALA A 96 -8.34 2.17 -11.36
N LEU A 97 -9.55 2.64 -11.02
CA LEU A 97 -10.80 1.98 -11.41
C LEU A 97 -11.07 2.17 -12.91
N PHE A 98 -11.74 1.21 -13.51
CA PHE A 98 -12.26 1.34 -14.86
C PHE A 98 -13.50 2.23 -14.81
N ASP A 99 -13.43 3.43 -15.38
CA ASP A 99 -14.51 4.43 -15.34
C ASP A 99 -15.77 3.99 -16.10
N SER A 100 -15.63 3.10 -17.08
CA SER A 100 -16.74 2.54 -17.88
C SER A 100 -17.43 1.34 -17.24
N LEU A 101 -16.90 0.81 -16.15
CA LEU A 101 -17.46 -0.32 -15.40
C LEU A 101 -18.11 0.15 -14.11
N THR A 102 -19.20 -0.49 -13.70
CA THR A 102 -19.81 -0.25 -12.38
C THR A 102 -18.86 -0.64 -11.25
N VAL A 103 -19.17 -0.26 -10.02
CA VAL A 103 -18.45 -0.66 -8.82
C VAL A 103 -18.35 -2.19 -8.72
N GLY A 104 -19.46 -2.89 -8.90
CA GLY A 104 -19.50 -4.35 -8.88
C GLY A 104 -18.65 -4.98 -9.99
N GLU A 105 -18.72 -4.44 -11.22
CA GLU A 105 -17.92 -4.93 -12.35
C GLU A 105 -16.42 -4.69 -12.15
N ASN A 106 -16.02 -3.57 -11.55
CA ASN A 106 -14.63 -3.34 -11.17
C ASN A 106 -14.10 -4.43 -10.24
N VAL A 107 -14.90 -4.83 -9.23
CA VAL A 107 -14.51 -5.89 -8.28
C VAL A 107 -14.61 -7.28 -8.91
N ALA A 108 -15.56 -7.49 -9.85
CA ALA A 108 -15.71 -8.73 -10.60
C ALA A 108 -14.52 -9.02 -11.54
N PHE A 109 -13.85 -7.99 -12.02
CA PHE A 109 -12.86 -8.10 -13.08
C PHE A 109 -11.79 -9.17 -12.79
N PRO A 110 -11.05 -9.16 -11.65
CA PRO A 110 -10.06 -10.20 -11.35
C PRO A 110 -10.66 -11.59 -11.12
N LEU A 111 -11.93 -11.69 -10.71
CA LEU A 111 -12.61 -12.98 -10.54
C LEU A 111 -12.94 -13.62 -11.88
N ARG A 112 -13.39 -12.82 -12.85
CA ARG A 112 -13.69 -13.29 -14.22
C ARG A 112 -12.45 -13.72 -14.98
N GLU A 113 -11.31 -13.06 -14.75
CA GLU A 113 -10.02 -13.45 -15.34
C GLU A 113 -9.56 -14.86 -14.89
N ARG A 114 -9.92 -15.29 -13.71
CA ARG A 114 -9.59 -16.63 -13.18
C ARG A 114 -10.29 -17.77 -13.91
N ARG A 115 -11.49 -17.55 -14.47
CA ARG A 115 -12.29 -18.52 -15.25
C ARG A 115 -12.68 -19.81 -14.50
N ASP A 116 -12.53 -19.87 -13.19
CA ASP A 116 -12.84 -21.03 -12.33
C ASP A 116 -14.16 -20.86 -11.55
N LEU A 117 -14.79 -19.69 -11.66
CA LEU A 117 -16.02 -19.34 -10.96
C LEU A 117 -17.17 -19.11 -11.95
N ASN A 118 -18.40 -19.50 -11.56
CA ASN A 118 -19.59 -19.11 -12.27
C ASN A 118 -20.08 -17.70 -11.82
N GLU A 119 -20.97 -17.08 -12.59
CA GLU A 119 -21.46 -15.72 -12.30
C GLU A 119 -22.16 -15.61 -10.94
N GLU A 120 -22.88 -16.64 -10.46
CA GLU A 120 -23.56 -16.61 -9.17
C GLU A 120 -22.53 -16.57 -8.02
N GLN A 121 -21.46 -17.37 -8.11
CA GLN A 121 -20.35 -17.34 -7.14
C GLN A 121 -19.65 -15.99 -7.15
N ILE A 122 -19.37 -15.44 -8.35
CA ILE A 122 -18.78 -14.12 -8.51
C ILE A 122 -19.68 -13.06 -7.83
N TYR A 123 -20.97 -13.11 -8.04
CA TYR A 123 -21.94 -12.20 -7.41
C TYR A 123 -21.87 -12.23 -5.88
N GLN A 124 -21.86 -13.43 -5.27
CA GLN A 124 -21.79 -13.59 -3.81
C GLN A 124 -20.46 -13.05 -3.25
N ILE A 125 -19.34 -13.29 -3.95
CA ILE A 125 -18.02 -12.77 -3.54
C ILE A 125 -18.00 -11.24 -3.58
N ILE A 126 -18.51 -10.64 -4.67
CA ILE A 126 -18.57 -9.19 -4.84
C ILE A 126 -19.36 -8.54 -3.71
N ASP A 127 -20.57 -9.06 -3.41
CA ASP A 127 -21.43 -8.52 -2.36
C ASP A 127 -20.70 -8.55 -1.01
N GLY A 128 -20.07 -9.68 -0.66
CA GLY A 128 -19.31 -9.79 0.57
C GLY A 128 -18.12 -8.82 0.64
N LEU A 129 -17.40 -8.63 -0.46
CA LEU A 129 -16.26 -7.70 -0.52
C LEU A 129 -16.71 -6.24 -0.43
N LEU A 130 -17.77 -5.85 -1.14
CA LEU A 130 -18.30 -4.49 -1.11
C LEU A 130 -18.88 -4.12 0.26
N GLU A 131 -19.56 -5.06 0.93
CA GLU A 131 -20.01 -4.89 2.32
C GLU A 131 -18.81 -4.76 3.28
N MET A 132 -17.76 -5.58 3.11
CA MET A 132 -16.56 -5.55 3.94
C MET A 132 -15.86 -4.19 3.92
N VAL A 133 -15.85 -3.52 2.75
CA VAL A 133 -15.25 -2.19 2.56
C VAL A 133 -16.25 -1.04 2.71
N GLY A 134 -17.51 -1.32 3.01
CA GLY A 134 -18.55 -0.34 3.34
C GLY A 134 -19.14 0.43 2.16
N VAL A 135 -19.17 -0.18 0.96
CA VAL A 135 -19.72 0.44 -0.26
C VAL A 135 -20.73 -0.46 -0.99
N GLY A 136 -21.34 -1.44 -0.32
CA GLY A 136 -22.27 -2.41 -0.90
C GLY A 136 -23.44 -1.77 -1.65
N GLN A 137 -24.01 -0.70 -1.10
CA GLN A 137 -25.14 0.04 -1.69
C GLN A 137 -24.82 0.76 -3.00
N TYR A 138 -23.55 0.89 -3.36
CA TYR A 138 -23.10 1.57 -4.58
C TYR A 138 -22.70 0.61 -5.71
N ARG A 139 -23.01 -0.67 -5.59
CA ARG A 139 -22.59 -1.74 -6.49
C ARG A 139 -22.87 -1.45 -7.97
N ASP A 140 -24.05 -0.93 -8.28
CA ASP A 140 -24.52 -0.70 -9.67
C ASP A 140 -24.19 0.73 -10.15
N GLN A 141 -23.50 1.54 -9.34
CA GLN A 141 -23.09 2.89 -9.71
C GLN A 141 -21.75 2.89 -10.44
N LEU A 142 -21.49 3.96 -11.21
CA LEU A 142 -20.20 4.20 -11.85
C LEU A 142 -19.21 4.83 -10.85
N PRO A 143 -17.90 4.66 -11.04
CA PRO A 143 -16.90 5.35 -10.23
C PRO A 143 -17.05 6.87 -10.20
N SER A 144 -17.57 7.50 -11.28
CA SER A 144 -17.84 8.93 -11.35
C SER A 144 -18.75 9.43 -10.23
N ASP A 145 -19.67 8.60 -9.79
CA ASP A 145 -20.70 8.95 -8.81
C ASP A 145 -20.21 8.82 -7.34
N LEU A 146 -19.00 8.31 -7.14
CA LEU A 146 -18.41 8.06 -5.84
C LEU A 146 -17.44 9.17 -5.40
N SER A 147 -17.39 9.41 -4.09
CA SER A 147 -16.33 10.24 -3.50
C SER A 147 -14.95 9.57 -3.65
N THR A 148 -13.88 10.36 -3.52
CA THR A 148 -12.50 9.85 -3.60
C THR A 148 -12.25 8.72 -2.61
N GLY A 149 -12.72 8.86 -1.36
CA GLY A 149 -12.58 7.82 -0.34
C GLY A 149 -13.32 6.52 -0.69
N MET A 150 -14.55 6.62 -1.24
CA MET A 150 -15.30 5.46 -1.70
C MET A 150 -14.61 4.76 -2.87
N LYS A 151 -14.05 5.50 -3.83
CA LYS A 151 -13.21 4.93 -4.92
C LYS A 151 -12.03 4.14 -4.37
N ARG A 152 -11.38 4.60 -3.28
CA ARG A 152 -10.33 3.86 -2.59
C ARG A 152 -10.85 2.56 -1.99
N SER A 153 -12.01 2.59 -1.33
CA SER A 153 -12.64 1.39 -0.79
C SER A 153 -12.93 0.36 -1.89
N VAL A 154 -13.47 0.79 -3.04
CA VAL A 154 -13.70 -0.09 -4.19
C VAL A 154 -12.39 -0.67 -4.75
N ALA A 155 -11.33 0.14 -4.85
CA ALA A 155 -10.02 -0.33 -5.29
C ALA A 155 -9.43 -1.38 -4.34
N ILE A 156 -9.64 -1.23 -3.03
CA ILE A 156 -9.27 -2.24 -2.03
C ILE A 156 -10.10 -3.52 -2.22
N ALA A 157 -11.42 -3.42 -2.41
CA ALA A 157 -12.26 -4.59 -2.69
C ALA A 157 -11.82 -5.35 -3.94
N ARG A 158 -11.49 -4.63 -5.02
CA ARG A 158 -10.95 -5.22 -6.26
C ARG A 158 -9.61 -5.92 -6.02
N ALA A 159 -8.72 -5.32 -5.23
CA ALA A 159 -7.45 -5.95 -4.88
C ALA A 159 -7.66 -7.25 -4.08
N LEU A 160 -8.60 -7.25 -3.13
CA LEU A 160 -8.96 -8.43 -2.33
C LEU A 160 -9.61 -9.54 -3.16
N ALA A 161 -10.35 -9.20 -4.22
CA ALA A 161 -11.00 -10.18 -5.09
C ALA A 161 -10.00 -11.15 -5.75
N ALA A 162 -8.77 -10.71 -5.97
CA ALA A 162 -7.68 -11.58 -6.44
C ALA A 162 -7.18 -12.58 -5.38
N GLN A 163 -7.65 -12.50 -4.13
CA GLN A 163 -7.22 -13.33 -2.98
C GLN A 163 -5.69 -13.28 -2.77
N PRO A 164 -5.08 -12.09 -2.66
CA PRO A 164 -3.65 -11.94 -2.55
C PRO A 164 -3.11 -12.38 -1.18
N GLU A 165 -1.83 -12.75 -1.14
CA GLU A 165 -1.05 -12.96 0.09
C GLU A 165 -0.52 -11.62 0.64
N ALA A 166 -0.30 -10.64 -0.26
CA ALA A 166 0.15 -9.30 0.12
C ALA A 166 -0.55 -8.19 -0.67
N ILE A 167 -0.76 -7.03 -0.02
CA ILE A 167 -1.31 -5.84 -0.67
C ILE A 167 -0.34 -4.66 -0.49
N LEU A 168 -0.05 -4.00 -1.61
CA LEU A 168 0.72 -2.76 -1.66
C LEU A 168 -0.23 -1.58 -1.76
N TYR A 169 -0.07 -0.58 -0.89
CA TYR A 169 -0.87 0.64 -0.89
C TYR A 169 0.01 1.83 -1.24
N ASP A 170 -0.29 2.51 -2.34
CA ASP A 170 0.42 3.72 -2.73
C ASP A 170 -0.41 4.95 -2.34
N GLU A 171 0.02 5.66 -1.29
CA GLU A 171 -0.58 6.88 -0.76
C GLU A 171 -2.12 6.78 -0.59
N PRO A 172 -2.64 5.82 0.18
CA PRO A 172 -4.08 5.46 0.18
C PRO A 172 -4.99 6.59 0.68
N THR A 173 -4.50 7.53 1.49
CA THR A 173 -5.26 8.64 2.08
C THR A 173 -5.03 9.98 1.39
N THR A 174 -4.14 10.06 0.41
CA THR A 174 -3.85 11.30 -0.30
C THR A 174 -5.06 11.79 -1.09
N MET A 175 -5.40 13.07 -0.98
CA MET A 175 -6.58 13.73 -1.57
C MET A 175 -7.93 13.16 -1.08
N VAL A 176 -7.94 12.50 0.05
CA VAL A 176 -9.14 12.04 0.75
C VAL A 176 -9.39 12.98 1.93
N ASP A 177 -10.66 13.30 2.22
CA ASP A 177 -10.98 14.10 3.39
C ASP A 177 -10.51 13.40 4.69
N PRO A 178 -10.19 14.15 5.76
CA PRO A 178 -9.58 13.58 6.96
C PRO A 178 -10.41 12.48 7.63
N LEU A 179 -11.75 12.61 7.64
CA LEU A 179 -12.64 11.62 8.24
C LEU A 179 -12.61 10.31 7.46
N MET A 180 -12.69 10.39 6.13
CA MET A 180 -12.61 9.22 5.26
C MET A 180 -11.20 8.64 5.25
N GLY A 181 -10.15 9.45 5.34
CA GLY A 181 -8.77 8.98 5.50
C GLY A 181 -8.60 8.14 6.77
N HIS A 182 -9.19 8.60 7.89
CA HIS A 182 -9.20 7.85 9.14
C HIS A 182 -9.93 6.49 8.99
N ARG A 183 -11.12 6.48 8.35
CA ARG A 183 -11.89 5.26 8.07
C ARG A 183 -11.15 4.28 7.17
N LEU A 184 -10.44 4.77 6.14
CA LEU A 184 -9.59 3.94 5.29
C LEU A 184 -8.45 3.29 6.08
N GLY A 185 -7.80 4.04 6.99
CA GLY A 185 -6.81 3.47 7.90
C GLY A 185 -7.39 2.36 8.78
N ASP A 186 -8.61 2.57 9.35
CA ASP A 186 -9.30 1.53 10.14
C ASP A 186 -9.62 0.30 9.29
N LEU A 187 -10.08 0.50 8.05
CA LEU A 187 -10.38 -0.56 7.11
C LEU A 187 -9.11 -1.39 6.81
N ILE A 188 -8.01 -0.75 6.42
CA ILE A 188 -6.74 -1.44 6.11
C ILE A 188 -6.25 -2.24 7.33
N LYS A 189 -6.30 -1.65 8.53
CA LYS A 189 -5.93 -2.32 9.78
C LYS A 189 -6.81 -3.54 10.06
N LYS A 190 -8.13 -3.41 9.89
CA LYS A 190 -9.11 -4.49 10.05
C LYS A 190 -8.83 -5.63 9.09
N LEU A 191 -8.62 -5.33 7.80
CA LEU A 191 -8.34 -6.32 6.75
C LEU A 191 -7.04 -7.08 7.03
N LYS A 192 -5.96 -6.39 7.43
CA LYS A 192 -4.72 -7.02 7.87
C LYS A 192 -4.97 -8.11 8.92
N HIS A 193 -5.69 -7.77 9.99
CA HIS A 193 -5.94 -8.71 11.10
C HIS A 193 -6.89 -9.85 10.72
N GLN A 194 -7.95 -9.57 9.96
CA GLN A 194 -8.94 -10.58 9.58
C GLN A 194 -8.41 -11.59 8.57
N LEU A 195 -7.56 -11.16 7.64
CA LEU A 195 -7.08 -11.97 6.53
C LEU A 195 -5.60 -12.35 6.66
N SER A 196 -4.92 -11.92 7.74
CA SER A 196 -3.48 -12.14 7.96
C SER A 196 -2.62 -11.69 6.76
N LEU A 197 -3.00 -10.55 6.14
CA LEU A 197 -2.34 -10.02 4.96
C LEU A 197 -0.97 -9.41 5.29
N THR A 198 0.01 -9.69 4.45
CA THR A 198 1.24 -8.90 4.38
C THR A 198 0.93 -7.56 3.70
N SER A 199 1.46 -6.46 4.19
CA SER A 199 1.17 -5.14 3.62
C SER A 199 2.40 -4.27 3.53
N VAL A 200 2.54 -3.56 2.41
CA VAL A 200 3.47 -2.42 2.29
C VAL A 200 2.65 -1.18 1.99
N VAL A 201 2.80 -0.16 2.83
CA VAL A 201 2.06 1.10 2.72
C VAL A 201 3.05 2.23 2.48
N VAL A 202 2.99 2.83 1.31
CA VAL A 202 3.71 4.07 1.02
C VAL A 202 2.86 5.24 1.47
N THR A 203 3.40 6.09 2.33
CA THR A 203 2.70 7.29 2.79
C THR A 203 3.65 8.37 3.31
N HIS A 204 3.20 9.61 3.27
CA HIS A 204 3.82 10.74 3.98
C HIS A 204 3.01 11.15 5.22
N ASP A 205 1.89 10.48 5.50
CA ASP A 205 1.02 10.71 6.65
C ASP A 205 1.54 9.90 7.86
N VAL A 206 2.10 10.61 8.85
CA VAL A 206 2.67 10.00 10.06
C VAL A 206 1.59 9.34 10.90
N ALA A 207 0.40 9.92 10.99
CA ALA A 207 -0.70 9.38 11.78
C ALA A 207 -1.18 8.02 11.19
N LEU A 208 -1.30 7.95 9.87
CA LEU A 208 -1.61 6.70 9.19
C LEU A 208 -0.51 5.65 9.40
N ALA A 209 0.76 6.02 9.23
CA ALA A 209 1.88 5.11 9.42
C ALA A 209 1.93 4.56 10.85
N LYS A 210 1.78 5.41 11.87
CA LYS A 210 1.70 4.99 13.30
C LYS A 210 0.51 4.06 13.58
N LYS A 211 -0.59 4.22 12.87
CA LYS A 211 -1.80 3.41 13.02
C LYS A 211 -1.66 2.01 12.43
N LEU A 212 -0.91 1.87 11.33
CA LEU A 212 -0.85 0.66 10.52
C LEU A 212 0.42 -0.16 10.71
N ALA A 213 1.58 0.50 10.88
CA ALA A 213 2.87 -0.12 10.79
C ALA A 213 3.22 -0.99 12.00
N ASP A 214 3.78 -2.17 11.73
CA ASP A 214 4.59 -2.91 12.69
C ASP A 214 6.03 -2.37 12.66
N ARG A 215 6.59 -2.16 11.46
CA ARG A 215 7.88 -1.51 11.22
C ARG A 215 7.75 -0.42 10.16
N LEU A 216 8.70 0.49 10.18
CA LEU A 216 8.79 1.66 9.31
C LEU A 216 10.14 1.70 8.61
N VAL A 217 10.12 1.97 7.32
CA VAL A 217 11.28 2.36 6.51
C VAL A 217 11.17 3.87 6.27
N PHE A 218 12.19 4.65 6.64
CA PHE A 218 12.24 6.06 6.30
C PHE A 218 13.27 6.29 5.20
N LEU A 219 12.78 6.72 4.03
CA LEU A 219 13.60 7.05 2.86
C LEU A 219 13.94 8.54 2.84
N HIS A 220 15.23 8.83 2.69
CA HIS A 220 15.73 10.17 2.46
C HIS A 220 16.81 10.14 1.39
N GLU A 221 16.69 10.98 0.36
CA GLU A 221 17.62 11.05 -0.78
C GLU A 221 17.94 9.68 -1.41
N GLY A 222 16.91 8.86 -1.55
CA GLY A 222 17.02 7.52 -2.15
C GLY A 222 17.60 6.44 -1.23
N ARG A 223 17.95 6.75 0.02
CA ARG A 223 18.54 5.81 0.97
C ARG A 223 17.61 5.52 2.15
N VAL A 224 17.74 4.34 2.74
CA VAL A 224 17.10 4.00 4.01
C VAL A 224 17.92 4.64 5.12
N VAL A 225 17.37 5.66 5.78
CA VAL A 225 18.01 6.31 6.93
C VAL A 225 17.50 5.78 8.27
N PHE A 226 16.35 5.13 8.27
CA PHE A 226 15.80 4.44 9.44
C PHE A 226 15.01 3.21 9.01
N PHE A 227 15.15 2.12 9.75
CA PHE A 227 14.31 0.92 9.65
C PHE A 227 14.12 0.32 11.03
N GLY A 228 12.89 0.25 11.52
CA GLY A 228 12.57 -0.23 12.86
C GLY A 228 11.08 -0.05 13.19
N THR A 229 10.73 -0.25 14.46
CA THR A 229 9.37 -0.07 14.98
C THR A 229 8.96 1.40 15.07
N VAL A 230 7.67 1.65 15.24
CA VAL A 230 7.13 3.02 15.49
C VAL A 230 7.78 3.64 16.73
N GLN A 231 7.90 2.86 17.81
CA GLN A 231 8.50 3.33 19.07
C GLN A 231 9.98 3.69 18.93
N GLU A 232 10.72 2.93 18.13
CA GLU A 232 12.13 3.23 17.83
C GLU A 232 12.25 4.48 16.99
N MET A 233 11.37 4.69 16.00
CA MET A 233 11.34 5.90 15.18
C MET A 233 11.06 7.16 16.04
N GLU A 234 10.11 7.09 16.95
CA GLU A 234 9.78 8.21 17.86
C GLU A 234 10.93 8.60 18.80
N ARG A 235 11.80 7.64 19.13
CA ARG A 235 12.98 7.83 19.98
C ARG A 235 14.27 8.03 19.19
N SER A 236 14.19 7.99 17.87
CA SER A 236 15.37 8.12 17.02
C SER A 236 16.00 9.49 17.17
N GLU A 237 17.34 9.54 17.28
CA GLU A 237 18.12 10.78 17.31
C GLU A 237 18.50 11.26 15.89
N ILE A 238 18.03 10.58 14.84
CA ILE A 238 18.29 10.94 13.45
C ILE A 238 17.54 12.23 13.13
N GLU A 239 18.29 13.31 12.93
CA GLU A 239 17.77 14.67 12.78
C GLU A 239 16.67 14.79 11.71
N ILE A 240 16.86 14.20 10.52
CA ILE A 240 15.88 14.27 9.44
C ILE A 240 14.57 13.55 9.79
N VAL A 241 14.63 12.46 10.57
CA VAL A 241 13.45 11.74 11.07
C VAL A 241 12.69 12.61 12.07
N GLN A 242 13.40 13.24 13.01
CA GLN A 242 12.80 14.13 14.01
C GLN A 242 12.17 15.39 13.37
N GLN A 243 12.85 16.02 12.41
CA GLN A 243 12.29 17.12 11.65
C GLN A 243 11.01 16.74 10.93
N PHE A 244 10.96 15.54 10.35
CA PHE A 244 9.75 15.05 9.67
C PHE A 244 8.58 14.85 10.64
N LEU A 245 8.82 14.29 11.82
CA LEU A 245 7.82 14.08 12.86
C LEU A 245 7.30 15.42 13.42
N LEU A 246 8.18 16.42 13.61
CA LEU A 246 7.81 17.73 14.10
C LEU A 246 6.90 18.50 13.10
N LEU A 247 7.23 18.47 11.82
CA LEU A 247 6.42 19.13 10.77
C LEU A 247 5.00 18.54 10.69
N ASP A 248 4.85 17.24 10.92
CA ASP A 248 3.53 16.62 10.98
C ASP A 248 2.74 17.05 12.22
N SER A 249 3.39 17.16 13.36
CA SER A 249 2.78 17.62 14.62
C SER A 249 2.32 19.08 14.52
N GLU A 250 3.10 19.98 13.92
CA GLU A 250 2.74 21.37 13.68
C GLU A 250 1.53 21.49 12.74
N ARG A 251 1.51 20.71 11.66
CA ARG A 251 0.38 20.64 10.71
C ARG A 251 -0.92 20.20 11.39
N LEU A 252 -0.85 19.24 12.30
CA LEU A 252 -2.01 18.78 13.08
C LEU A 252 -2.50 19.84 14.05
N LEU A 253 -1.59 20.59 14.69
CA LEU A 253 -1.94 21.71 15.58
C LEU A 253 -2.60 22.88 14.84
N ASP A 254 -2.18 23.17 13.62
CA ASP A 254 -2.77 24.23 12.80
C ASP A 254 -4.17 23.85 12.30
N LEU A 255 -4.36 22.60 11.87
CA LEU A 255 -5.68 22.06 11.51
C LEU A 255 -6.67 22.05 12.69
N ALA A 256 -6.18 21.86 13.92
CA ALA A 256 -7.00 21.91 15.13
C ALA A 256 -7.42 23.33 15.53
N LYS A 257 -6.75 24.37 15.02
CA LYS A 257 -7.05 25.79 15.27
C LYS A 257 -8.02 26.39 14.26
N GLU A 258 -8.21 25.75 13.10
CA GLU A 258 -9.21 26.19 12.13
C GLU A 258 -10.63 25.90 12.69
N PRO A 259 -11.52 26.90 12.78
CA PRO A 259 -12.90 26.67 13.21
C PRO A 259 -13.59 25.75 12.19
N PRO A 260 -14.53 24.88 12.65
CA PRO A 260 -15.27 24.04 11.73
C PRO A 260 -15.93 24.92 10.67
N ALA A 261 -15.68 24.57 9.40
CA ALA A 261 -16.27 25.29 8.27
C ALA A 261 -17.79 25.42 8.51
N ALA A 262 -18.27 26.65 8.59
CA ALA A 262 -19.69 26.93 8.73
C ALA A 262 -20.42 26.29 7.55
N ASN A 263 -21.35 25.40 7.86
CA ASN A 263 -22.25 24.79 6.90
C ASN A 263 -22.86 25.87 5.98
N LEU A 264 -22.53 25.84 4.70
CA LEU A 264 -23.29 26.47 3.62
C LEU A 264 -24.05 25.38 2.87
#